data_38258e4414b1018d0e48a538260c2c9d
#
_entry.id   38258e4414b1018d0e48a538260c2c9d
#
_cell.length_a   1.000
_cell.length_b   1.000
_cell.length_c   1.000
_cell.angle_alpha   90.00
_cell.angle_beta   90.00
_cell.angle_gamma   90.00
#
_symmetry.space_group_name_H-M   'P 1'
#
loop_
_entity.id
_entity.type
_entity.pdbx_description
1 polymer ?
#
loop_
_entity_poly.entity_id
_entity_poly.type
_entity_poly.pdbx_seq_one_letter_code
_entity_poly.pdbx_strand_id
1 'polypeptide(L)'
;MKVLLDTDLLLDVALHRAEFLADSAAVLRWAESNPGRAAVAWHSLANLSYLLRPDARPFIRELLEFVDVPMAGTEAAMQAIGFPMNDFEDALQAAAALAFGARCIITRNTADYRRSPVPAISPAQFIKEVNP
;
A
#
# COMPACT_ATOMS: atom_id res chain seq x y z
N MET A 1 2.51 -1.39 15.32
CA MET A 1 1.71 -0.66 14.30
C MET A 1 1.80 -1.40 12.97
N LYS A 2 0.67 -1.57 12.30
CA LYS A 2 0.61 -2.18 10.98
C LYS A 2 0.12 -1.14 9.97
N VAL A 3 0.62 -1.21 8.73
CA VAL A 3 0.25 -0.27 7.66
C VAL A 3 0.02 -1.02 6.36
N LEU A 4 -0.83 -0.47 5.49
CA LEU A 4 -0.96 -0.95 4.12
C LEU A 4 -0.27 0.03 3.18
N LEU A 5 0.46 -0.50 2.22
CA LEU A 5 1.19 0.30 1.22
C LEU A 5 0.38 0.34 -0.07
N ASP A 6 0.02 1.54 -0.52
CA ASP A 6 -0.68 1.69 -1.79
C ASP A 6 0.27 1.45 -2.98
N THR A 7 -0.29 1.11 -4.12
CA THR A 7 0.48 0.81 -5.33
C THR A 7 1.38 1.97 -5.76
N ASP A 8 0.92 3.23 -5.58
CA ASP A 8 1.66 4.40 -6.06
C ASP A 8 3.06 4.51 -5.46
N LEU A 9 3.21 4.27 -4.16
CA LEU A 9 4.53 4.34 -3.53
C LEU A 9 5.44 3.20 -3.97
N LEU A 10 4.87 2.04 -4.27
CA LEU A 10 5.65 0.91 -4.80
C LEU A 10 6.17 1.23 -6.20
N LEU A 11 5.35 1.85 -7.03
CA LEU A 11 5.74 2.28 -8.37
C LEU A 11 6.81 3.38 -8.32
N ASP A 12 6.71 4.30 -7.35
CA ASP A 12 7.72 5.35 -7.17
C ASP A 12 9.10 4.76 -6.97
N VAL A 13 9.19 3.69 -6.20
CA VAL A 13 10.48 3.01 -5.95
C VAL A 13 10.90 2.20 -7.16
N ALA A 14 10.00 1.38 -7.69
CA ALA A 14 10.32 0.48 -8.81
C ALA A 14 10.73 1.25 -10.08
N LEU A 15 10.12 2.41 -10.33
CA LEU A 15 10.37 3.24 -11.51
C LEU A 15 11.33 4.41 -11.23
N HIS A 16 11.87 4.51 -10.03
CA HIS A 16 12.78 5.58 -9.63
C HIS A 16 12.22 6.98 -9.96
N ARG A 17 10.96 7.23 -9.57
CA ARG A 17 10.32 8.53 -9.79
C ARG A 17 10.96 9.57 -8.89
N ALA A 18 11.86 10.40 -9.45
CA ALA A 18 12.73 11.29 -8.70
C ALA A 18 12.02 12.17 -7.67
N GLU A 19 10.83 12.67 -8.00
CA GLU A 19 10.06 13.54 -7.12
C GLU A 19 9.62 12.86 -5.83
N PHE A 20 9.33 11.55 -5.88
CA PHE A 20 8.75 10.82 -4.75
C PHE A 20 9.67 9.75 -4.17
N LEU A 21 10.78 9.46 -4.84
CA LEU A 21 11.61 8.30 -4.51
C LEU A 21 12.13 8.33 -3.08
N ALA A 22 12.60 9.46 -2.61
CA ALA A 22 13.22 9.56 -1.29
C ALA A 22 12.27 9.12 -0.17
N ASP A 23 11.05 9.64 -0.17
CA ASP A 23 10.06 9.35 0.87
C ASP A 23 9.49 7.93 0.72
N SER A 24 9.17 7.52 -0.51
CA SER A 24 8.63 6.18 -0.76
C SER A 24 9.66 5.09 -0.44
N ALA A 25 10.93 5.31 -0.80
CA ALA A 25 11.99 4.37 -0.44
C ALA A 25 12.22 4.30 1.07
N ALA A 26 12.07 5.43 1.78
CA ALA A 26 12.17 5.45 3.23
C ALA A 26 11.10 4.58 3.89
N VAL A 27 9.87 4.61 3.35
CA VAL A 27 8.79 3.73 3.83
C VAL A 27 9.16 2.26 3.64
N LEU A 28 9.68 1.89 2.47
CA LEU A 28 10.09 0.50 2.22
C LEU A 28 11.24 0.07 3.12
N ARG A 29 12.22 0.95 3.40
CA ARG A 29 13.28 0.65 4.36
C ARG A 29 12.73 0.44 5.76
N TRP A 30 11.73 1.23 6.15
CA TRP A 30 11.06 1.02 7.43
C TRP A 30 10.38 -0.35 7.47
N ALA A 31 9.67 -0.73 6.40
CA ALA A 31 9.01 -2.02 6.31
C ALA A 31 10.01 -3.17 6.40
N GLU A 32 11.14 -3.05 5.73
CA GLU A 32 12.21 -4.05 5.77
C GLU A 32 12.77 -4.22 7.18
N SER A 33 12.88 -3.12 7.92
CA SER A 33 13.36 -3.14 9.31
C SER A 33 12.28 -3.58 10.32
N ASN A 34 11.04 -3.67 9.88
CA ASN A 34 9.90 -4.03 10.74
C ASN A 34 9.05 -5.12 10.07
N PRO A 35 9.62 -6.32 9.85
CA PRO A 35 8.91 -7.39 9.13
C PRO A 35 7.57 -7.72 9.79
N GLY A 36 6.55 -7.99 8.97
CA GLY A 36 5.20 -8.29 9.45
C GLY A 36 4.36 -7.05 9.78
N ARG A 37 4.92 -5.85 9.62
CA ARG A 37 4.21 -4.60 9.93
C ARG A 37 3.66 -3.88 8.69
N ALA A 38 4.03 -4.32 7.50
CA ALA A 38 3.56 -3.73 6.26
C ALA A 38 2.93 -4.80 5.37
N ALA A 39 1.90 -4.40 4.64
CA ALA A 39 1.22 -5.27 3.69
C ALA A 39 0.91 -4.53 2.41
N VAL A 40 0.71 -5.29 1.34
CA VAL A 40 0.19 -4.79 0.07
C VAL A 40 -1.04 -5.62 -0.29
N ALA A 41 -2.03 -5.00 -0.93
CA ALA A 41 -3.21 -5.70 -1.36
C ALA A 41 -2.89 -6.64 -2.52
N TRP A 42 -3.64 -7.72 -2.62
CA TRP A 42 -3.49 -8.69 -3.72
C TRP A 42 -3.55 -8.01 -5.08
N HIS A 43 -4.52 -7.11 -5.29
CA HIS A 43 -4.68 -6.44 -6.57
C HIS A 43 -3.55 -5.43 -6.87
N SER A 44 -2.82 -4.96 -5.86
CA SER A 44 -1.61 -4.15 -6.09
C SER A 44 -0.54 -4.95 -6.81
N LEU A 45 -0.43 -6.26 -6.54
CA LEU A 45 0.49 -7.13 -7.27
C LEU A 45 0.11 -7.23 -8.75
N ALA A 46 -1.19 -7.30 -9.04
CA ALA A 46 -1.68 -7.30 -10.42
C ALA A 46 -1.35 -5.97 -11.11
N ASN A 47 -1.56 -4.85 -10.42
CA ASN A 47 -1.22 -3.53 -10.97
C ASN A 47 0.28 -3.40 -11.25
N LEU A 48 1.13 -3.87 -10.33
CA LEU A 48 2.58 -3.89 -10.53
C LEU A 48 2.96 -4.75 -11.75
N SER A 49 2.34 -5.93 -11.87
CA SER A 49 2.58 -6.83 -13.00
C SER A 49 2.25 -6.15 -14.34
N TYR A 50 1.20 -5.35 -14.37
CA TYR A 50 0.78 -4.65 -15.59
C TYR A 50 1.67 -3.44 -15.91
N LEU A 51 2.10 -2.71 -14.89
CA LEU A 51 2.79 -1.43 -15.06
C LEU A 51 4.32 -1.54 -15.10
N LEU A 52 4.89 -2.60 -14.53
CA LEU A 52 6.34 -2.82 -14.55
C LEU A 52 6.73 -3.75 -15.69
N ARG A 53 7.46 -3.21 -16.64
CA ARG A 53 7.91 -3.97 -17.79
C ARG A 53 9.44 -4.03 -17.82
N PRO A 54 10.03 -5.11 -18.35
CA PRO A 54 9.34 -6.24 -19.01
C PRO A 54 8.75 -7.28 -18.05
N ASP A 55 9.17 -7.31 -16.79
CA ASP A 55 8.73 -8.31 -15.84
C ASP A 55 8.75 -7.74 -14.42
N ALA A 56 7.62 -7.78 -13.73
CA ALA A 56 7.50 -7.28 -12.37
C ALA A 56 7.97 -8.31 -11.32
N ARG A 57 8.13 -9.57 -11.68
CA ARG A 57 8.40 -10.64 -10.70
C ARG A 57 9.65 -10.44 -9.85
N PRO A 58 10.79 -9.97 -10.38
CA PRO A 58 11.96 -9.72 -9.52
C PRO A 58 11.68 -8.68 -8.42
N PHE A 59 11.00 -7.58 -8.75
CA PHE A 59 10.64 -6.55 -7.77
C PHE A 59 9.68 -7.10 -6.73
N ILE A 60 8.65 -7.83 -7.18
CA ILE A 60 7.64 -8.42 -6.28
C ILE A 60 8.29 -9.44 -5.35
N ARG A 61 9.23 -10.25 -5.84
CA ARG A 61 9.93 -11.23 -5.01
C ARG A 61 10.66 -10.56 -3.86
N GLU A 62 11.41 -9.49 -4.15
CA GLU A 62 12.12 -8.75 -3.11
C GLU A 62 11.15 -8.12 -2.11
N LEU A 63 10.05 -7.54 -2.61
CA LEU A 63 9.03 -6.92 -1.78
C LEU A 63 8.43 -7.94 -0.79
N LEU A 64 8.10 -9.13 -1.27
CA LEU A 64 7.46 -10.16 -0.45
C LEU A 64 8.38 -10.79 0.60
N GLU A 65 9.68 -10.48 0.59
CA GLU A 65 10.58 -10.91 1.66
C GLU A 65 10.24 -10.23 3.00
N PHE A 66 9.63 -9.05 2.97
CA PHE A 66 9.34 -8.28 4.19
C PHE A 66 7.93 -7.68 4.23
N VAL A 67 7.14 -7.85 3.20
CA VAL A 67 5.78 -7.30 3.11
C VAL A 67 4.79 -8.46 2.95
N ASP A 68 3.71 -8.41 3.71
CA ASP A 68 2.67 -9.44 3.66
C ASP A 68 1.60 -9.08 2.62
N VAL A 69 0.87 -10.11 2.17
CA VAL A 69 -0.37 -9.93 1.40
C VAL A 69 -1.49 -10.47 2.26
N PRO A 70 -2.39 -9.63 2.78
CA PRO A 70 -3.43 -10.11 3.67
C PRO A 70 -4.44 -10.99 2.92
N MET A 71 -4.97 -11.98 3.62
CA MET A 71 -6.04 -12.80 3.09
C MET A 71 -7.32 -11.97 3.05
N ALA A 72 -7.83 -11.71 1.83
CA ALA A 72 -9.03 -10.93 1.62
C ALA A 72 -9.83 -11.57 0.47
N GLY A 73 -10.95 -12.17 0.81
CA GLY A 73 -11.78 -12.87 -0.16
C GLY A 73 -13.11 -12.18 -0.40
N THR A 74 -14.15 -12.99 -0.63
CA THR A 74 -15.47 -12.50 -0.99
C THR A 74 -16.05 -11.51 0.03
N GLU A 75 -15.89 -11.79 1.32
CA GLU A 75 -16.41 -10.91 2.36
C GLU A 75 -15.79 -9.52 2.30
N ALA A 76 -14.46 -9.44 2.12
CA ALA A 76 -13.77 -8.17 1.99
C ALA A 76 -14.21 -7.41 0.74
N ALA A 77 -14.40 -8.12 -0.37
CA ALA A 77 -14.91 -7.51 -1.61
C ALA A 77 -16.32 -6.93 -1.42
N MET A 78 -17.19 -7.65 -0.72
CA MET A 78 -18.54 -7.18 -0.41
C MET A 78 -18.50 -5.95 0.49
N GLN A 79 -17.60 -5.90 1.47
CA GLN A 79 -17.39 -4.71 2.29
C GLN A 79 -16.97 -3.52 1.45
N ALA A 80 -16.02 -3.73 0.53
CA ALA A 80 -15.53 -2.67 -0.35
C ALA A 80 -16.64 -2.04 -1.18
N ILE A 81 -17.59 -2.84 -1.67
CA ILE A 81 -18.75 -2.35 -2.42
C ILE A 81 -19.55 -1.36 -1.57
N GLY A 82 -19.63 -1.58 -0.26
CA GLY A 82 -20.41 -0.75 0.65
C GLY A 82 -19.70 0.52 1.13
N PHE A 83 -18.41 0.69 0.87
CA PHE A 83 -17.70 1.89 1.31
C PHE A 83 -18.11 3.11 0.45
N PRO A 84 -18.34 4.29 1.08
CA PRO A 84 -18.75 5.49 0.34
C PRO A 84 -17.57 6.16 -0.35
N MET A 85 -16.80 5.39 -1.10
CA MET A 85 -15.62 5.83 -1.83
C MET A 85 -15.92 5.83 -3.33
N ASN A 86 -15.40 6.83 -4.05
CA ASN A 86 -15.69 6.98 -5.47
C ASN A 86 -15.01 5.94 -6.35
N ASP A 87 -13.83 5.50 -5.96
CA ASP A 87 -13.02 4.57 -6.73
C ASP A 87 -13.03 3.20 -6.07
N PHE A 88 -13.48 2.18 -6.82
CA PHE A 88 -13.60 0.82 -6.28
C PHE A 88 -12.21 0.20 -5.99
N GLU A 89 -11.20 0.52 -6.80
CA GLU A 89 -9.86 0.03 -6.53
C GLU A 89 -9.35 0.54 -5.17
N ASP A 90 -9.59 1.81 -4.86
CA ASP A 90 -9.23 2.38 -3.56
C ASP A 90 -10.06 1.74 -2.43
N ALA A 91 -11.33 1.42 -2.71
CA ALA A 91 -12.17 0.71 -1.74
C ALA A 91 -11.60 -0.68 -1.45
N LEU A 92 -11.06 -1.38 -2.46
CA LEU A 92 -10.39 -2.67 -2.27
C LEU A 92 -9.12 -2.51 -1.42
N GLN A 93 -8.37 -1.40 -1.59
CA GLN A 93 -7.23 -1.10 -0.73
C GLN A 93 -7.69 -0.97 0.73
N ALA A 94 -8.76 -0.22 0.96
CA ALA A 94 -9.30 -0.03 2.31
C ALA A 94 -9.76 -1.35 2.92
N ALA A 95 -10.39 -2.22 2.14
CA ALA A 95 -10.81 -3.53 2.62
C ALA A 95 -9.60 -4.41 2.97
N ALA A 96 -8.54 -4.37 2.17
CA ALA A 96 -7.31 -5.09 2.46
C ALA A 96 -6.64 -4.55 3.74
N ALA A 97 -6.67 -3.24 3.95
CA ALA A 97 -6.15 -2.62 5.15
C ALA A 97 -6.90 -3.12 6.40
N LEU A 98 -8.23 -3.18 6.33
CA LEU A 98 -9.02 -3.74 7.43
C LEU A 98 -8.68 -5.20 7.69
N ALA A 99 -8.56 -6.01 6.65
CA ALA A 99 -8.23 -7.43 6.77
C ALA A 99 -6.86 -7.66 7.43
N PHE A 100 -5.91 -6.78 7.15
CA PHE A 100 -4.57 -6.83 7.75
C PHE A 100 -4.54 -6.30 9.18
N GLY A 101 -5.51 -5.52 9.58
CA GLY A 101 -5.49 -4.78 10.84
C GLY A 101 -4.60 -3.54 10.77
N ALA A 102 -4.50 -2.94 9.59
CA ALA A 102 -3.67 -1.76 9.39
C ALA A 102 -4.25 -0.54 10.10
N ARG A 103 -3.38 0.24 10.74
CA ARG A 103 -3.73 1.51 11.35
C ARG A 103 -3.97 2.59 10.30
N CYS A 104 -3.22 2.53 9.20
CA CYS A 104 -3.34 3.51 8.13
C CYS A 104 -2.92 2.93 6.78
N ILE A 105 -3.31 3.62 5.72
CA ILE A 105 -2.85 3.37 4.36
C ILE A 105 -1.82 4.43 4.02
N ILE A 106 -0.66 4.02 3.55
CA ILE A 106 0.37 4.96 3.12
C ILE A 106 0.25 5.15 1.61
N THR A 107 -0.04 6.38 1.21
CA THR A 107 -0.32 6.73 -0.19
C THR A 107 0.02 8.20 -0.44
N ARG A 108 0.38 8.52 -1.69
CA ARG A 108 0.52 9.92 -2.11
C ARG A 108 -0.85 10.58 -2.34
N ASN A 109 -1.88 9.79 -2.59
CA ASN A 109 -3.21 10.28 -2.95
C ASN A 109 -4.17 10.24 -1.76
N THR A 110 -3.78 10.89 -0.67
CA THR A 110 -4.56 10.86 0.58
C THR A 110 -5.99 11.35 0.41
N ALA A 111 -6.23 12.29 -0.49
CA ALA A 111 -7.56 12.83 -0.74
C ALA A 111 -8.56 11.76 -1.24
N ASP A 112 -8.07 10.75 -1.95
CA ASP A 112 -8.92 9.68 -2.48
C ASP A 112 -9.45 8.77 -1.37
N TYR A 113 -8.86 8.84 -0.18
CA TYR A 113 -9.22 8.01 0.96
C TYR A 113 -9.98 8.75 2.06
N ARG A 114 -10.50 9.95 1.78
CA ARG A 114 -11.21 10.75 2.79
C ARG A 114 -12.40 10.03 3.42
N ARG A 115 -13.06 9.17 2.67
CA ARG A 115 -14.23 8.41 3.13
C ARG A 115 -13.89 6.95 3.41
N SER A 116 -12.61 6.62 3.49
CA SER A 116 -12.14 5.28 3.79
C SER A 116 -12.34 4.97 5.27
N PRO A 117 -12.71 3.73 5.63
CA PRO A 117 -12.76 3.30 7.03
C PRO A 117 -11.38 3.25 7.69
N VAL A 118 -10.31 3.24 6.91
CA VAL A 118 -8.93 3.30 7.42
C VAL A 118 -8.31 4.60 6.91
N PRO A 119 -7.74 5.44 7.80
CA PRO A 119 -7.17 6.71 7.38
C PRO A 119 -5.94 6.53 6.49
N ALA A 120 -5.69 7.50 5.62
CA ALA A 120 -4.53 7.52 4.75
C ALA A 120 -3.59 8.65 5.14
N ILE A 121 -2.28 8.40 5.08
CA ILE A 121 -1.26 9.41 5.27
C ILE A 121 -0.21 9.30 4.17
N SER A 122 0.49 10.41 3.92
CA SER A 122 1.55 10.43 2.91
C SER A 122 2.82 9.71 3.40
N PRO A 123 3.67 9.26 2.48
CA PRO A 123 4.98 8.71 2.86
C PRO A 123 5.78 9.68 3.74
N ALA A 124 5.83 10.96 3.37
CA ALA A 124 6.56 11.96 4.15
C ALA A 124 6.04 12.08 5.58
N GLN A 125 4.71 12.13 5.74
CA GLN A 125 4.09 12.22 7.05
C GLN A 125 4.36 10.97 7.89
N PHE A 126 4.25 9.80 7.27
CA PHE A 126 4.52 8.53 7.97
C PHE A 126 5.94 8.50 8.52
N ILE A 127 6.93 8.88 7.72
CA ILE A 127 8.34 8.87 8.13
C ILE A 127 8.57 9.84 9.29
N LYS A 128 7.90 11.00 9.30
CA LYS A 128 7.98 11.92 10.44
C LYS A 128 7.43 11.29 11.72
N GLU A 129 6.36 10.50 11.62
CA GLU A 129 5.76 9.85 12.79
C GLU A 129 6.64 8.74 13.36
N VAL A 130 7.32 7.97 12.52
CA VAL A 130 8.15 6.85 12.98
C VAL A 130 9.59 7.24 13.29
N ASN A 131 10.04 8.40 12.81
CA ASN A 131 11.37 8.97 13.08
C ASN A 131 11.19 10.42 13.55
N PRO A 132 10.62 10.64 14.74
CA PRO A 132 10.36 11.98 15.25
C PRO A 132 11.64 12.77 15.56
#